data_57d35821c9b3d5aef14f3ae9e150c106
#
_entry.id   57d35821c9b3d5aef14f3ae9e150c106
#
_cell.length_a   1.000
_cell.length_b   1.000
_cell.length_c   1.000
_cell.angle_alpha   90.00
_cell.angle_beta   90.00
_cell.angle_gamma   90.00
#
_symmetry.space_group_name_H-M   'P 1'
#
loop_
_entity.id
_entity.type
_entity.pdbx_description
1 polymer ?
#
loop_
_entity_poly.entity_id
_entity_poly.type
_entity_poly.pdbx_seq_one_letter_code
_entity_poly.pdbx_strand_id
1 'polypeptide(L)'
;MAETATKQTHSTYVGTSKVVQTDYPLIDNDPHFKRVVGYARTSDYIAGGAAAAFAPGALYALEKFAPSYVGKGGFAKAMRLAGAVGIAGGFLYFYQRSCLRFYGATENAREMEMDMREMVAKVKAGESLYGESRLSPYLQGVASRQSRYSALFFSTVPWFNFVNHNQHGVDTAKYYQQAERELEADRAAKGS
;
A
#
# COMPACT_ATOMS: atom_id res chain seq x y z
N MET A 1 -26.85 -45.49 7.11
CA MET A 1 -27.26 -44.19 7.70
C MET A 1 -26.17 -43.20 7.31
N ALA A 2 -26.46 -42.33 6.36
CA ALA A 2 -25.52 -41.28 5.89
C ALA A 2 -25.75 -40.04 6.73
N GLU A 3 -24.76 -39.67 7.49
CA GLU A 3 -24.74 -38.47 8.33
C GLU A 3 -24.50 -37.23 7.45
N THR A 4 -25.58 -36.47 7.26
CA THR A 4 -25.56 -35.24 6.47
C THR A 4 -24.84 -34.16 7.30
N ALA A 5 -23.56 -33.95 7.02
CA ALA A 5 -22.79 -32.85 7.60
C ALA A 5 -23.40 -31.52 7.16
N THR A 6 -24.16 -30.89 8.05
CA THR A 6 -24.72 -29.55 7.87
C THR A 6 -23.54 -28.56 7.81
N LYS A 7 -23.24 -28.09 6.60
CA LYS A 7 -22.28 -27.03 6.35
C LYS A 7 -22.83 -25.76 6.98
N GLN A 8 -22.38 -25.43 8.18
CA GLN A 8 -22.67 -24.14 8.81
C GLN A 8 -22.03 -23.04 7.95
N THR A 9 -22.87 -22.38 7.15
CA THR A 9 -22.52 -21.11 6.53
C THR A 9 -22.47 -20.05 7.63
N HIS A 10 -21.29 -19.84 8.21
CA HIS A 10 -21.06 -18.66 9.02
C HIS A 10 -21.24 -17.44 8.10
N SER A 11 -22.39 -16.78 8.24
CA SER A 11 -22.60 -15.43 7.73
C SER A 11 -21.54 -14.53 8.37
N THR A 12 -20.45 -14.32 7.66
CA THR A 12 -19.42 -13.35 8.05
C THR A 12 -20.08 -11.99 7.91
N TYR A 13 -20.45 -11.35 9.01
CA TYR A 13 -20.87 -9.95 9.02
C TYR A 13 -19.70 -9.09 8.51
N VAL A 14 -19.68 -8.90 7.21
CA VAL A 14 -18.81 -7.94 6.55
C VAL A 14 -19.47 -6.59 6.78
N GLY A 15 -19.07 -5.91 7.85
CA GLY A 15 -19.47 -4.54 8.08
C GLY A 15 -19.14 -3.74 6.82
N THR A 16 -20.13 -2.99 6.30
CA THR A 16 -19.97 -2.16 5.10
C THR A 16 -18.70 -1.33 5.27
N SER A 17 -17.70 -1.61 4.44
CA SER A 17 -16.44 -0.89 4.46
C SER A 17 -16.75 0.56 4.08
N LYS A 18 -16.41 1.50 4.97
CA LYS A 18 -16.58 2.92 4.69
C LYS A 18 -15.63 3.29 3.55
N VAL A 19 -16.19 3.53 2.36
CA VAL A 19 -15.43 3.97 1.19
C VAL A 19 -15.23 5.48 1.31
N VAL A 20 -13.98 5.92 1.28
CA VAL A 20 -13.64 7.34 1.16
C VAL A 20 -13.85 7.74 -0.30
N GLN A 21 -14.66 8.76 -0.54
CA GLN A 21 -14.82 9.29 -1.90
C GLN A 21 -13.58 10.11 -2.26
N THR A 22 -12.99 9.80 -3.41
CA THR A 22 -11.78 10.42 -3.95
C THR A 22 -11.96 10.77 -5.42
N ASP A 23 -11.10 11.64 -5.95
CA ASP A 23 -11.21 12.13 -7.34
C ASP A 23 -10.86 11.08 -8.39
N TYR A 24 -10.12 10.04 -7.98
CA TYR A 24 -9.66 8.96 -8.86
C TYR A 24 -10.18 7.60 -8.38
N PRO A 25 -10.21 6.59 -9.25
CA PRO A 25 -10.69 5.26 -8.89
C PRO A 25 -9.87 4.63 -7.75
N LEU A 26 -10.56 3.95 -6.85
CA LEU A 26 -9.93 3.15 -5.80
C LEU A 26 -9.29 1.89 -6.40
N ILE A 27 -8.01 1.68 -6.13
CA ILE A 27 -7.28 0.46 -6.49
C ILE A 27 -7.29 -0.52 -5.31
N ASP A 28 -6.98 -0.02 -4.11
CA ASP A 28 -6.88 -0.83 -2.91
C ASP A 28 -6.95 0.08 -1.67
N ASN A 29 -7.84 -0.20 -0.72
CA ASN A 29 -7.95 0.60 0.50
C ASN A 29 -6.98 0.17 1.62
N ASP A 30 -6.34 -1.00 1.44
CA ASP A 30 -5.37 -1.55 2.38
C ASP A 30 -4.25 -2.29 1.64
N PRO A 31 -3.46 -1.58 0.82
CA PRO A 31 -2.43 -2.21 0.02
C PRO A 31 -1.33 -2.80 0.89
N HIS A 32 -0.95 -4.05 0.59
CA HIS A 32 0.18 -4.69 1.25
C HIS A 32 1.48 -3.90 1.03
N PHE A 33 2.31 -3.79 2.08
CA PHE A 33 3.58 -3.04 2.07
C PHE A 33 4.44 -3.26 0.82
N LYS A 34 4.60 -4.52 0.41
CA LYS A 34 5.39 -4.86 -0.80
C LYS A 34 4.82 -4.26 -2.08
N ARG A 35 3.48 -4.23 -2.22
CA ARG A 35 2.82 -3.62 -3.38
C ARG A 35 3.03 -2.11 -3.42
N VAL A 36 2.89 -1.44 -2.28
CA VAL A 36 3.11 0.01 -2.17
C VAL A 36 4.52 0.39 -2.62
N VAL A 37 5.53 -0.32 -2.13
CA VAL A 37 6.93 -0.08 -2.51
C VAL A 37 7.18 -0.44 -3.97
N GLY A 38 6.63 -1.55 -4.46
CA GLY A 38 6.80 -2.01 -5.84
C GLY A 38 6.14 -1.11 -6.90
N TYR A 39 5.06 -0.40 -6.53
CA TYR A 39 4.34 0.52 -7.41
C TYR A 39 4.86 1.96 -7.34
N ALA A 40 5.81 2.23 -6.45
CA ALA A 40 6.36 3.57 -6.28
C ALA A 40 6.97 4.11 -7.57
N ARG A 41 6.77 5.40 -7.83
CA ARG A 41 7.34 6.12 -8.98
C ARG A 41 8.73 6.66 -8.60
N THR A 42 9.57 6.88 -9.60
CA THR A 42 10.86 7.54 -9.39
C THR A 42 10.71 8.89 -8.68
N SER A 43 9.63 9.63 -8.96
CA SER A 43 9.31 10.89 -8.28
C SER A 43 9.09 10.74 -6.78
N ASP A 44 8.64 9.58 -6.30
CA ASP A 44 8.44 9.32 -4.87
C ASP A 44 9.77 9.12 -4.15
N TYR A 45 10.70 8.40 -4.80
CA TYR A 45 12.07 8.24 -4.29
C TYR A 45 12.80 9.58 -4.19
N ILE A 46 12.66 10.43 -5.23
CA ILE A 46 13.25 11.78 -5.23
C ILE A 46 12.63 12.62 -4.11
N ALA A 47 11.30 12.62 -3.99
CA ALA A 47 10.61 13.40 -2.96
C ALA A 47 10.93 12.90 -1.55
N GLY A 48 10.98 11.57 -1.34
CA GLY A 48 11.39 10.96 -0.08
C GLY A 48 12.83 11.29 0.29
N GLY A 49 13.76 11.23 -0.70
CA GLY A 49 15.16 11.61 -0.52
C GLY A 49 15.33 13.09 -0.16
N ALA A 50 14.61 13.98 -0.85
CA ALA A 50 14.62 15.41 -0.53
C ALA A 50 14.07 15.68 0.89
N ALA A 51 12.98 15.03 1.27
CA ALA A 51 12.42 15.12 2.63
C ALA A 51 13.40 14.56 3.70
N ALA A 52 14.08 13.46 3.40
CA ALA A 52 15.10 12.90 4.29
C ALA A 52 16.30 13.85 4.50
N ALA A 53 16.73 14.54 3.44
CA ALA A 53 17.81 15.50 3.49
C ALA A 53 17.44 16.82 4.17
N PHE A 54 16.15 17.13 4.29
CA PHE A 54 15.68 18.42 4.80
C PHE A 54 16.11 18.68 6.24
N ALA A 55 15.90 17.74 7.16
CA ALA A 55 16.21 17.95 8.57
C ALA A 55 17.72 18.13 8.83
N PRO A 56 18.64 17.26 8.34
CA PRO A 56 20.06 17.49 8.51
C PRO A 56 20.55 18.71 7.72
N GLY A 57 19.99 18.99 6.54
CA GLY A 57 20.34 20.18 5.75
C GLY A 57 19.95 21.48 6.44
N ALA A 58 18.73 21.55 6.98
CA ALA A 58 18.25 22.70 7.76
C ALA A 58 19.09 22.90 9.03
N LEU A 59 19.42 21.83 9.76
CA LEU A 59 20.27 21.92 10.94
C LEU A 59 21.67 22.44 10.59
N TYR A 60 22.26 21.95 9.51
CA TYR A 60 23.54 22.44 9.03
C TYR A 60 23.50 23.91 8.63
N ALA A 61 22.46 24.33 7.92
CA ALA A 61 22.26 25.72 7.53
C ALA A 61 22.12 26.63 8.76
N LEU A 62 21.29 26.22 9.73
CA LEU A 62 21.09 26.97 10.97
C LEU A 62 22.41 27.13 11.74
N GLU A 63 23.22 26.10 11.85
CA GLU A 63 24.54 26.20 12.52
C GLU A 63 25.50 27.16 11.82
N LYS A 64 25.35 27.33 10.50
CA LYS A 64 26.14 28.31 9.73
C LYS A 64 25.67 29.76 9.95
N PHE A 65 24.36 29.98 10.01
CA PHE A 65 23.79 31.33 10.17
C PHE A 65 23.70 31.78 11.63
N ALA A 66 23.49 30.85 12.57
CA ALA A 66 23.36 31.09 13.98
C ALA A 66 24.09 29.98 14.80
N PRO A 67 25.42 30.06 14.93
CA PRO A 67 26.22 29.05 15.61
C PRO A 67 25.76 28.80 17.02
N SER A 68 25.55 27.52 17.39
CA SER A 68 25.08 27.10 18.72
C SER A 68 26.19 27.06 19.79
N TYR A 69 27.46 27.11 19.38
CA TYR A 69 28.64 27.00 20.25
C TYR A 69 28.72 25.71 21.10
N VAL A 70 27.94 24.67 20.76
CA VAL A 70 27.92 23.38 21.49
C VAL A 70 29.16 22.52 21.27
N GLY A 71 30.13 23.00 20.46
CA GLY A 71 31.32 22.27 20.09
C GLY A 71 31.06 21.10 19.11
N LYS A 72 32.16 20.61 18.49
CA LYS A 72 32.08 19.58 17.43
C LYS A 72 31.37 18.30 17.87
N GLY A 73 31.55 17.85 19.11
CA GLY A 73 30.93 16.61 19.64
C GLY A 73 29.43 16.74 19.81
N GLY A 74 28.93 17.90 20.30
CA GLY A 74 27.51 18.18 20.45
C GLY A 74 26.79 18.29 19.10
N PHE A 75 27.37 19.05 18.18
CA PHE A 75 26.83 19.19 16.82
C PHE A 75 26.76 17.84 16.07
N ALA A 76 27.78 17.00 16.18
CA ALA A 76 27.78 15.68 15.54
C ALA A 76 26.68 14.75 16.09
N LYS A 77 26.32 14.85 17.38
CA LYS A 77 25.19 14.09 17.95
C LYS A 77 23.86 14.60 17.42
N ALA A 78 23.67 15.93 17.39
CA ALA A 78 22.47 16.56 16.83
C ALA A 78 22.30 16.20 15.32
N MET A 79 23.38 16.24 14.56
CA MET A 79 23.36 15.89 13.14
C MET A 79 22.97 14.43 12.90
N ARG A 80 23.45 13.49 13.72
CA ARG A 80 23.04 12.07 13.64
C ARG A 80 21.56 11.89 13.94
N LEU A 81 21.04 12.58 14.95
CA LEU A 81 19.61 12.56 15.28
C LEU A 81 18.79 13.17 14.10
N ALA A 82 19.19 14.32 13.59
CA ALA A 82 18.52 14.94 12.44
C ALA A 82 18.53 14.03 11.22
N GLY A 83 19.63 13.32 10.97
CA GLY A 83 19.74 12.32 9.90
C GLY A 83 18.76 11.14 10.12
N ALA A 84 18.69 10.60 11.31
CA ALA A 84 17.77 9.49 11.63
C ALA A 84 16.30 9.91 11.48
N VAL A 85 15.93 11.07 12.03
CA VAL A 85 14.57 11.64 11.88
C VAL A 85 14.28 11.95 10.42
N GLY A 86 15.25 12.51 9.69
CA GLY A 86 15.14 12.80 8.26
C GLY A 86 14.86 11.53 7.45
N ILE A 87 15.62 10.47 7.66
CA ILE A 87 15.42 9.17 6.97
C ILE A 87 14.03 8.60 7.27
N ALA A 88 13.62 8.59 8.54
CA ALA A 88 12.31 8.10 8.93
C ALA A 88 11.18 8.93 8.28
N GLY A 89 11.25 10.26 8.36
CA GLY A 89 10.28 11.16 7.74
C GLY A 89 10.25 11.06 6.23
N GLY A 90 11.41 10.98 5.58
CA GLY A 90 11.53 10.80 4.14
C GLY A 90 10.93 9.48 3.66
N PHE A 91 11.15 8.38 4.41
CA PHE A 91 10.52 7.10 4.13
C PHE A 91 9.01 7.15 4.27
N LEU A 92 8.48 7.75 5.34
CA LEU A 92 7.04 7.90 5.54
C LEU A 92 6.40 8.72 4.42
N TYR A 93 7.05 9.81 4.02
CA TYR A 93 6.58 10.65 2.93
C TYR A 93 6.58 9.92 1.58
N PHE A 94 7.66 9.21 1.26
CA PHE A 94 7.76 8.32 0.10
C PHE A 94 6.62 7.30 0.05
N TYR A 95 6.43 6.57 1.16
CA TYR A 95 5.41 5.52 1.26
C TYR A 95 4.00 6.09 1.16
N GLN A 96 3.72 7.21 1.84
CA GLN A 96 2.43 7.88 1.80
C GLN A 96 2.05 8.30 0.38
N ARG A 97 2.98 8.90 -0.38
CA ARG A 97 2.74 9.30 -1.78
C ARG A 97 2.32 8.11 -2.64
N SER A 98 2.95 6.97 -2.48
CA SER A 98 2.57 5.74 -3.19
C SER A 98 1.19 5.23 -2.73
N CYS A 99 0.91 5.19 -1.43
CA CYS A 99 -0.39 4.76 -0.89
C CYS A 99 -1.55 5.64 -1.37
N LEU A 100 -1.37 6.95 -1.46
CA LEU A 100 -2.42 7.88 -1.90
C LEU A 100 -2.93 7.57 -3.31
N ARG A 101 -2.08 7.02 -4.19
CA ARG A 101 -2.51 6.54 -5.51
C ARG A 101 -3.37 5.28 -5.43
N PHE A 102 -3.06 4.35 -4.52
CA PHE A 102 -3.92 3.19 -4.26
C PHE A 102 -5.29 3.59 -3.74
N TYR A 103 -5.36 4.65 -2.93
CA TYR A 103 -6.63 5.18 -2.39
C TYR A 103 -7.41 6.01 -3.41
N GLY A 104 -6.81 6.38 -4.55
CA GLY A 104 -7.43 7.28 -5.53
C GLY A 104 -7.42 8.75 -5.11
N ALA A 105 -6.60 9.14 -4.12
CA ALA A 105 -6.46 10.53 -3.69
C ALA A 105 -5.56 11.36 -4.63
N THR A 106 -4.77 10.71 -5.45
CA THR A 106 -3.92 11.34 -6.47
C THR A 106 -4.01 10.55 -7.77
N GLU A 107 -3.60 11.16 -8.89
CA GLU A 107 -3.62 10.55 -10.22
C GLU A 107 -2.94 9.16 -10.21
N ASN A 108 -3.63 8.13 -10.73
CA ASN A 108 -3.25 6.73 -10.59
C ASN A 108 -3.50 5.87 -11.83
N ALA A 109 -3.61 6.46 -13.02
CA ALA A 109 -3.91 5.70 -14.25
C ALA A 109 -2.85 4.60 -14.51
N ARG A 110 -1.56 4.91 -14.33
CA ARG A 110 -0.46 3.95 -14.45
C ARG A 110 -0.61 2.78 -13.45
N GLU A 111 -0.91 3.09 -12.19
CA GLU A 111 -1.06 2.10 -11.14
C GLU A 111 -2.28 1.21 -11.36
N MET A 112 -3.36 1.75 -11.94
CA MET A 112 -4.54 0.97 -12.36
C MET A 112 -4.20 -0.05 -13.46
N GLU A 113 -3.40 0.35 -14.45
CA GLU A 113 -2.95 -0.58 -15.50
C GLU A 113 -2.02 -1.66 -14.94
N MET A 114 -1.12 -1.29 -14.04
CA MET A 114 -0.22 -2.23 -13.37
C MET A 114 -1.01 -3.23 -12.52
N ASP A 115 -1.98 -2.75 -11.76
CA ASP A 115 -2.88 -3.56 -10.94
C ASP A 115 -3.68 -4.55 -11.79
N MET A 116 -4.31 -4.07 -12.87
CA MET A 116 -5.06 -4.93 -13.77
C MET A 116 -4.17 -6.03 -14.36
N ARG A 117 -2.97 -5.70 -14.82
CA ARG A 117 -2.02 -6.70 -15.36
C ARG A 117 -1.58 -7.71 -14.31
N GLU A 118 -1.22 -7.24 -13.11
CA GLU A 118 -0.80 -8.13 -12.01
C GLU A 118 -1.91 -9.09 -11.62
N MET A 119 -3.13 -8.56 -11.41
CA MET A 119 -4.26 -9.36 -10.94
C MET A 119 -4.76 -10.34 -12.01
N VAL A 120 -4.84 -9.92 -13.27
CA VAL A 120 -5.20 -10.81 -14.41
C VAL A 120 -4.17 -11.93 -14.56
N ALA A 121 -2.88 -11.63 -14.45
CA ALA A 121 -1.84 -12.65 -14.50
C ALA A 121 -1.98 -13.70 -13.37
N LYS A 122 -2.29 -13.26 -12.15
CA LYS A 122 -2.56 -14.16 -11.01
C LYS A 122 -3.80 -15.02 -11.24
N VAL A 123 -4.89 -14.45 -11.76
CA VAL A 123 -6.10 -15.23 -12.11
C VAL A 123 -5.77 -16.30 -13.14
N LYS A 124 -5.03 -15.96 -14.21
CA LYS A 124 -4.61 -16.92 -15.25
C LYS A 124 -3.71 -18.04 -14.71
N ALA A 125 -2.87 -17.72 -13.69
CA ALA A 125 -2.02 -18.67 -13.02
C ALA A 125 -2.75 -19.52 -11.95
N GLY A 126 -4.02 -19.19 -11.62
CA GLY A 126 -4.77 -19.83 -10.54
C GLY A 126 -4.29 -19.44 -9.15
N GLU A 127 -3.58 -18.32 -9.04
CA GLU A 127 -3.05 -17.82 -7.77
C GLU A 127 -4.06 -16.92 -7.04
N SER A 128 -3.94 -16.83 -5.72
CA SER A 128 -4.71 -15.89 -4.92
C SER A 128 -4.34 -14.44 -5.25
N LEU A 129 -5.33 -13.57 -5.51
CA LEU A 129 -5.11 -12.16 -5.87
C LEU A 129 -4.22 -11.41 -4.88
N TYR A 130 -4.48 -11.60 -3.59
CA TYR A 130 -3.78 -10.89 -2.50
C TYR A 130 -2.83 -11.78 -1.71
N GLY A 131 -2.53 -12.98 -2.25
CA GLY A 131 -1.71 -13.99 -1.60
C GLY A 131 -2.48 -14.80 -0.55
N GLU A 132 -1.90 -15.94 -0.17
CA GLU A 132 -2.48 -16.80 0.86
C GLU A 132 -2.33 -16.15 2.24
N SER A 133 -3.39 -16.24 3.04
CA SER A 133 -3.37 -15.77 4.41
C SER A 133 -3.32 -16.97 5.38
N ARG A 134 -2.43 -16.88 6.36
CA ARG A 134 -2.37 -17.83 7.49
C ARG A 134 -3.37 -17.50 8.60
N LEU A 135 -4.08 -16.37 8.47
CA LEU A 135 -5.04 -15.90 9.46
C LEU A 135 -6.42 -16.47 9.19
N SER A 136 -7.18 -16.72 10.25
CA SER A 136 -8.60 -17.03 10.13
C SER A 136 -9.36 -15.84 9.50
N PRO A 137 -10.54 -16.06 8.87
CA PRO A 137 -11.34 -14.99 8.28
C PRO A 137 -11.65 -13.84 9.25
N TYR A 138 -11.89 -14.17 10.51
CA TYR A 138 -12.09 -13.16 11.56
C TYR A 138 -10.86 -12.29 11.78
N LEU A 139 -9.67 -12.89 11.92
CA LEU A 139 -8.42 -12.15 12.12
C LEU A 139 -8.03 -11.34 10.88
N GLN A 140 -8.31 -11.82 9.67
CA GLN A 140 -8.14 -11.02 8.45
C GLN A 140 -9.01 -9.76 8.49
N GLY A 141 -10.26 -9.86 8.94
CA GLY A 141 -11.13 -8.71 9.11
C GLY A 141 -10.65 -7.74 10.21
N VAL A 142 -10.05 -8.24 11.28
CA VAL A 142 -9.43 -7.39 12.33
C VAL A 142 -8.24 -6.65 11.75
N ALA A 143 -7.33 -7.34 11.05
CA ALA A 143 -6.16 -6.74 10.43
C ALA A 143 -6.55 -5.62 9.46
N SER A 144 -7.46 -5.89 8.52
CA SER A 144 -7.97 -4.91 7.57
C SER A 144 -8.58 -3.67 8.24
N ARG A 145 -9.32 -3.83 9.34
CA ARG A 145 -9.88 -2.68 10.07
C ARG A 145 -8.83 -1.78 10.71
N GLN A 146 -7.65 -2.33 11.02
CA GLN A 146 -6.56 -1.57 11.65
C GLN A 146 -5.68 -0.84 10.62
N SER A 147 -5.51 -1.40 9.43
CA SER A 147 -4.54 -0.91 8.45
C SER A 147 -5.16 -0.13 7.28
N ARG A 148 -6.45 -0.35 6.97
CA ARG A 148 -7.10 0.36 5.84
C ARG A 148 -7.03 1.87 5.99
N TYR A 149 -6.66 2.53 4.91
CA TYR A 149 -6.46 3.98 4.85
C TYR A 149 -5.43 4.52 5.85
N SER A 150 -4.55 3.67 6.41
CA SER A 150 -3.58 4.07 7.43
C SER A 150 -2.67 5.21 6.99
N ALA A 151 -2.31 5.27 5.70
CA ALA A 151 -1.44 6.31 5.19
C ALA A 151 -2.05 7.74 5.26
N LEU A 152 -3.37 7.89 5.42
CA LEU A 152 -4.00 9.18 5.68
C LEU A 152 -3.65 9.73 7.07
N PHE A 153 -3.26 8.87 8.00
CA PHE A 153 -2.99 9.20 9.40
C PHE A 153 -1.51 9.13 9.76
N PHE A 154 -0.60 9.07 8.79
CA PHE A 154 0.84 8.96 9.01
C PHE A 154 1.43 10.13 9.81
N SER A 155 0.81 11.29 9.77
CA SER A 155 1.19 12.43 10.63
C SER A 155 0.94 12.19 12.11
N THR A 156 0.06 11.24 12.46
CA THR A 156 -0.29 10.92 13.84
C THR A 156 0.34 9.59 14.28
N VAL A 157 0.05 8.52 13.54
CA VAL A 157 0.59 7.19 13.80
C VAL A 157 0.87 6.48 12.47
N PRO A 158 2.14 6.21 12.14
CA PRO A 158 2.46 5.42 10.97
C PRO A 158 2.09 3.96 11.19
N TRP A 159 1.28 3.41 10.31
CA TRP A 159 0.88 2.01 10.33
C TRP A 159 0.96 1.40 8.93
N PHE A 160 1.43 0.17 8.81
CA PHE A 160 1.65 -0.50 7.54
C PHE A 160 0.93 -1.84 7.51
N ASN A 161 0.41 -2.23 6.35
CA ASN A 161 -0.14 -3.56 6.13
C ASN A 161 0.96 -4.55 5.72
N PHE A 162 1.27 -5.50 6.59
CA PHE A 162 2.17 -6.62 6.33
C PHE A 162 1.43 -7.97 6.22
N VAL A 163 0.10 -7.95 6.22
CA VAL A 163 -0.73 -9.13 6.34
C VAL A 163 -1.52 -9.34 5.06
N ASN A 164 -1.51 -10.58 4.55
CA ASN A 164 -2.40 -10.96 3.46
C ASN A 164 -3.82 -11.17 3.99
N HIS A 165 -4.77 -10.51 3.38
CA HIS A 165 -6.20 -10.65 3.62
C HIS A 165 -7.00 -10.40 2.33
N ASN A 166 -8.31 -10.63 2.34
CA ASN A 166 -9.18 -10.50 1.17
C ASN A 166 -10.10 -9.27 1.21
N GLN A 167 -9.84 -8.31 2.12
CA GLN A 167 -10.71 -7.13 2.33
C GLN A 167 -10.02 -5.85 1.85
N HIS A 168 -10.05 -5.61 0.54
CA HIS A 168 -9.38 -4.48 -0.10
C HIS A 168 -10.34 -3.39 -0.60
N GLY A 169 -11.64 -3.55 -0.34
CA GLY A 169 -12.66 -2.53 -0.64
C GLY A 169 -12.99 -2.32 -2.12
N VAL A 170 -12.56 -3.23 -2.99
CA VAL A 170 -12.78 -3.18 -4.43
C VAL A 170 -13.51 -4.43 -4.93
N ASP A 171 -14.28 -4.29 -6.01
CA ASP A 171 -14.84 -5.43 -6.71
C ASP A 171 -13.77 -6.15 -7.53
N THR A 172 -13.51 -7.39 -7.16
CA THR A 172 -12.52 -8.25 -7.83
C THR A 172 -13.05 -8.94 -9.07
N ALA A 173 -14.36 -8.93 -9.33
CA ALA A 173 -14.99 -9.57 -10.50
C ALA A 173 -14.38 -9.04 -11.81
N LYS A 174 -14.00 -7.76 -11.86
CA LYS A 174 -13.36 -7.13 -13.01
C LYS A 174 -12.09 -7.86 -13.49
N TYR A 175 -11.30 -8.43 -12.58
CA TYR A 175 -10.06 -9.13 -12.92
C TYR A 175 -10.33 -10.50 -13.54
N TYR A 176 -11.34 -11.22 -13.01
CA TYR A 176 -11.77 -12.49 -13.56
C TYR A 176 -12.39 -12.33 -14.96
N GLN A 177 -13.26 -11.33 -15.13
CA GLN A 177 -13.86 -11.03 -16.44
C GLN A 177 -12.81 -10.65 -17.49
N GLN A 178 -11.80 -9.88 -17.10
CA GLN A 178 -10.72 -9.51 -18.02
C GLN A 178 -9.85 -10.72 -18.36
N ALA A 179 -9.51 -11.56 -17.36
CA ALA A 179 -8.74 -12.78 -17.58
C ALA A 179 -9.47 -13.76 -18.54
N GLU A 180 -10.78 -13.92 -18.38
CA GLU A 180 -11.62 -14.76 -19.24
C GLU A 180 -11.61 -14.25 -20.70
N ARG A 181 -11.84 -12.94 -20.91
CA ARG A 181 -11.77 -12.33 -22.25
C ARG A 181 -10.42 -12.55 -22.93
N GLU A 182 -9.33 -12.40 -22.18
CA GLU A 182 -7.98 -12.61 -22.73
C GLU A 182 -7.73 -14.09 -23.07
N LEU A 183 -8.20 -15.03 -22.23
CA LEU A 183 -8.08 -16.47 -22.49
C LEU A 183 -8.92 -16.90 -23.70
N GLU A 184 -10.10 -16.34 -23.87
CA GLU A 184 -10.94 -16.57 -25.06
C GLU A 184 -10.29 -16.05 -26.34
N ALA A 185 -9.74 -14.83 -26.29
CA ALA A 185 -9.00 -14.25 -27.42
C ALA A 185 -7.77 -15.09 -27.79
N ASP A 186 -7.01 -15.58 -26.80
CA ASP A 186 -5.86 -16.46 -27.01
C ASP A 186 -6.27 -17.82 -27.63
N ARG A 187 -7.43 -18.38 -27.25
CA ARG A 187 -7.97 -19.61 -27.83
C ARG A 187 -8.40 -19.39 -29.27
N ALA A 188 -9.11 -18.29 -29.56
CA ALA A 188 -9.52 -17.95 -30.92
C ALA A 188 -8.33 -17.75 -31.84
N ALA A 189 -7.27 -17.08 -31.40
CA ALA A 189 -6.05 -16.87 -32.17
C ALA A 189 -5.25 -18.17 -32.45
N LYS A 190 -5.34 -19.17 -31.55
CA LYS A 190 -4.68 -20.48 -31.72
C LYS A 190 -5.52 -21.47 -32.54
N GLY A 191 -6.83 -21.23 -32.69
CA GLY A 191 -7.76 -22.10 -33.41
C GLY A 191 -7.97 -21.71 -34.87
N SER A 192 -7.41 -20.56 -35.28
CA SER A 192 -7.39 -20.11 -36.66
C SER A 192 -6.02 -20.34 -37.32
#